data_2d44179435d900e779fd8b3ca26ac33a
#
_entry.id   2d44179435d900e779fd8b3ca26ac33a
#
_cell.length_a   1.000
_cell.length_b   1.000
_cell.length_c   1.000
_cell.angle_alpha   90.00
_cell.angle_beta   90.00
_cell.angle_gamma   90.00
#
_symmetry.space_group_name_H-M   'P 1'
#
loop_
_entity.id
_entity.type
_entity.pdbx_description
1 polymer ?
#
loop_
_entity_poly.entity_id
_entity_poly.type
_entity_poly.pdbx_seq_one_letter_code
_entity_poly.pdbx_strand_id
1 'polypeptide(L)' 'MESGRKLSKMMARFFPPGLVLEFKDNYDNIDSRIIDLINLNKDTDISFVIKEINEKEPLTRKNNDKIEKILESNSNYFN' A
#
# COMPACT_ATOMS: atom_id res chain seq x y z
N MET A 1 -6.45 21.98 3.81
CA MET A 1 -7.50 21.53 4.73
C MET A 1 -7.70 20.03 4.67
N GLU A 2 -7.70 19.39 5.80
CA GLU A 2 -7.92 17.96 5.84
C GLU A 2 -9.32 17.59 5.40
N SER A 3 -9.41 16.57 4.58
CA SER A 3 -10.70 16.10 4.09
C SER A 3 -11.40 15.17 5.08
N GLY A 4 -10.72 14.79 6.15
CA GLY A 4 -11.25 13.81 7.07
C GLY A 4 -11.12 12.39 6.58
N ARG A 5 -10.44 12.20 5.45
CA ARG A 5 -10.25 10.88 4.86
C ARG A 5 -9.28 10.05 5.69
N LYS A 6 -9.62 8.79 5.90
CA LYS A 6 -8.79 7.85 6.65
C LYS A 6 -8.55 6.59 5.82
N LEU A 7 -7.39 6.01 6.01
CA LEU A 7 -7.08 4.72 5.41
C LEU A 7 -7.90 3.65 6.15
N SER A 8 -8.79 2.98 5.43
CA SER A 8 -9.72 2.01 5.98
C SER A 8 -9.21 0.58 5.82
N LYS A 9 -8.69 0.27 4.65
CA LYS A 9 -8.19 -1.08 4.35
C LYS A 9 -6.95 -1.01 3.50
N MET A 10 -6.16 -2.07 3.58
CA MET A 10 -4.95 -2.22 2.79
C MET A 10 -4.86 -3.68 2.40
N MET A 11 -4.75 -3.94 1.10
CA MET A 11 -4.78 -5.31 0.59
C MET A 11 -3.70 -5.51 -0.45
N ALA A 12 -3.26 -6.76 -0.58
CA ALA A 12 -2.32 -7.14 -1.62
C ALA A 12 -3.06 -7.47 -2.91
N ARG A 13 -2.48 -7.05 -4.03
CA ARG A 13 -2.89 -7.51 -5.36
C ARG A 13 -1.70 -8.25 -5.95
N PHE A 14 -1.90 -9.47 -6.45
CA PHE A 14 -0.78 -10.31 -6.89
C PHE A 14 -0.56 -10.30 -8.41
N PHE A 15 -1.60 -10.07 -9.19
CA PHE A 15 -1.49 -10.11 -10.65
C PHE A 15 -2.24 -8.96 -11.30
N PRO A 16 -1.55 -7.91 -11.74
CA PRO A 16 -0.13 -7.61 -11.49
C PRO A 16 0.09 -7.21 -10.04
N PRO A 17 1.32 -7.28 -9.54
CA PRO A 17 1.57 -6.97 -8.13
C PRO A 17 1.25 -5.51 -7.81
N GLY A 18 0.60 -5.30 -6.69
CA GLY A 18 0.21 -3.95 -6.29
C GLY A 18 -0.29 -3.92 -4.87
N LEU A 19 -0.46 -2.70 -4.39
CA LEU A 19 -1.02 -2.43 -3.08
C LEU A 19 -2.33 -1.69 -3.29
N VAL A 20 -3.42 -2.26 -2.77
CA VAL A 20 -4.73 -1.65 -2.87
C VAL A 20 -5.06 -0.97 -1.56
N LEU A 21 -5.34 0.33 -1.64
CA LEU A 21 -5.67 1.15 -0.48
C LEU A 21 -7.13 1.57 -0.59
N GLU A 22 -7.86 1.44 0.50
CA GLU A 22 -9.24 1.87 0.57
C GLU A 22 -9.36 2.94 1.64
N PHE A 23 -10.00 4.04 1.28
CA PHE A 23 -10.16 5.19 2.17
C PHE A 23 -11.62 5.44 2.45
N LYS A 24 -11.90 6.00 3.60
CA LYS A 24 -13.25 6.37 4.00
C LYS A 24 -13.23 7.80 4.53
N ASP A 25 -14.20 8.60 4.12
CA ASP A 25 -14.30 9.98 4.60
C ASP A 25 -15.33 10.08 5.73
N ASN A 26 -15.61 11.31 6.18
CA ASN A 26 -16.54 11.55 7.28
C ASN A 26 -18.00 11.24 6.94
N TYR A 27 -18.30 11.03 5.67
CA TYR A 27 -19.64 10.74 5.20
C TYR A 27 -19.80 9.29 4.77
N ASP A 28 -18.82 8.44 5.14
CA ASP A 28 -18.79 7.03 4.78
C ASP A 28 -18.63 6.76 3.28
N ASN A 29 -18.19 7.75 2.54
CA ASN A 29 -17.83 7.55 1.14
C ASN A 29 -16.52 6.77 1.07
N ILE A 30 -16.51 5.74 0.22
CA ILE A 30 -15.35 4.89 0.07
C ILE A 30 -14.66 5.21 -1.26
N ASP A 31 -13.36 5.38 -1.19
CA ASP A 31 -12.52 5.61 -2.37
C ASP A 31 -11.36 4.65 -2.33
N SER A 32 -10.85 4.27 -3.48
CA SER A 32 -9.73 3.33 -3.51
C SER A 32 -8.63 3.84 -4.43
N ARG A 33 -7.42 3.39 -4.13
CA ARG A 33 -6.24 3.74 -4.90
C ARG A 33 -5.36 2.51 -5.00
N ILE A 34 -4.75 2.32 -6.16
CA ILE A 34 -3.85 1.20 -6.37
C ILE A 34 -2.45 1.75 -6.62
N ILE A 35 -1.48 1.23 -5.88
CA ILE A 35 -0.08 1.53 -6.10
C ILE A 35 0.55 0.30 -6.74
N ASP A 36 0.98 0.44 -8.00
CA ASP A 36 1.57 -0.67 -8.72
C ASP A 36 2.97 -1.00 -8.18
N LEU A 37 3.26 -2.30 -8.09
CA LEU A 37 4.54 -2.80 -7.59
C LEU A 37 5.17 -3.73 -8.61
N ILE A 38 5.12 -3.33 -9.88
CA ILE A 38 5.51 -4.20 -10.98
C ILE A 38 6.99 -4.59 -10.97
N ASN A 39 7.81 -3.83 -10.27
CA ASN A 39 9.25 -4.11 -10.18
C ASN A 39 9.63 -4.85 -8.89
N LEU A 40 8.63 -5.25 -8.11
CA LEU A 40 8.89 -5.94 -6.86
C LEU A 40 9.38 -7.36 -7.12
N ASN A 41 10.49 -7.73 -6.49
CA ASN A 41 11.03 -9.09 -6.56
C ASN A 41 11.76 -9.40 -5.26
N LYS A 42 12.33 -10.60 -5.17
CA LYS A 42 12.96 -11.06 -3.93
C LYS A 42 14.17 -10.22 -3.51
N ASP A 43 14.77 -9.51 -4.46
CA ASP A 43 15.95 -8.69 -4.19
C ASP A 43 15.60 -7.23 -3.92
N THR A 44 14.32 -6.90 -3.93
CA THR A 44 13.85 -5.54 -3.71
C THR A 44 14.08 -5.11 -2.27
N ASP A 45 14.60 -3.90 -2.11
CA ASP A 45 14.74 -3.30 -0.78
C ASP A 45 13.38 -2.85 -0.29
N ILE A 46 12.79 -3.63 0.61
CA ILE A 46 11.45 -3.38 1.13
C ILE A 46 11.36 -2.01 1.80
N SER A 47 12.40 -1.63 2.56
CA SER A 47 12.41 -0.34 3.25
C SER A 47 12.30 0.83 2.28
N PHE A 48 12.99 0.71 1.15
CA PHE A 48 12.93 1.75 0.13
C PHE A 48 11.54 1.84 -0.48
N VAL A 49 10.92 0.70 -0.75
CA VAL A 49 9.58 0.66 -1.33
C VAL A 49 8.57 1.27 -0.36
N ILE A 50 8.68 0.95 0.93
CA ILE A 50 7.80 1.53 1.95
C ILE A 50 7.93 3.04 1.96
N LYS A 51 9.13 3.55 1.87
CA LYS A 51 9.37 4.99 1.83
C LYS A 51 8.67 5.62 0.63
N GLU A 52 8.78 4.99 -0.54
CA GLU A 52 8.12 5.49 -1.73
C GLU A 52 6.60 5.49 -1.57
N ILE A 53 6.05 4.43 -1.00
CA ILE A 53 4.61 4.33 -0.75
C ILE A 53 4.16 5.46 0.17
N ASN A 54 4.92 5.70 1.24
CA ASN A 54 4.60 6.76 2.19
C ASN A 54 4.63 8.14 1.55
N GLU A 55 5.51 8.33 0.57
CA GLU A 55 5.59 9.60 -0.13
C GLU A 55 4.42 9.78 -1.08
N LYS A 56 4.00 8.72 -1.75
CA LYS A 56 2.85 8.77 -2.65
C LYS A 56 1.53 8.91 -1.90
N GLU A 57 1.43 8.30 -0.74
CA GLU A 57 0.22 8.36 0.07
C GLU A 57 0.59 8.46 1.55
N PRO A 58 0.70 9.69 2.08
CA PRO A 58 1.14 9.88 3.47
C PRO A 58 0.28 9.19 4.52
N LEU A 59 -0.98 8.89 4.22
CA LEU A 59 -1.85 8.21 5.16
C LEU A 59 -1.38 6.80 5.50
N THR A 60 -0.46 6.24 4.70
CA THR A 60 0.06 4.90 4.95
C THR A 60 1.15 4.85 6.03
N ARG A 61 1.66 6.01 6.46
CA ARG A 61 2.82 6.08 7.35
C ARG A 61 2.64 5.35 8.67
N LYS A 62 1.43 5.25 9.16
CA LYS A 62 1.15 4.58 10.42
C LYS A 62 1.00 3.07 10.28
N ASN A 63 1.07 2.55 9.07
CA ASN A 63 0.79 1.14 8.77
C ASN A 63 1.99 0.45 8.12
N ASN A 64 3.20 0.90 8.41
CA ASN A 64 4.39 0.37 7.74
C ASN A 64 4.60 -1.11 8.01
N ASP A 65 4.26 -1.59 9.21
CA ASP A 65 4.38 -3.02 9.52
C ASP A 65 3.49 -3.86 8.62
N LYS A 66 2.28 -3.40 8.38
CA LYS A 66 1.36 -4.11 7.50
C LYS A 66 1.82 -4.05 6.05
N ILE A 67 2.33 -2.91 5.63
CA ILE A 67 2.89 -2.76 4.28
C ILE A 67 4.05 -3.75 4.10
N GLU A 68 4.92 -3.82 5.08
CA GLU A 68 6.06 -4.73 5.01
C GLU A 68 5.61 -6.18 4.80
N LYS A 69 4.60 -6.61 5.56
CA LYS A 69 4.07 -7.96 5.42
C LYS A 69 3.49 -8.22 4.04
N ILE A 70 2.78 -7.24 3.51
CA ILE A 70 2.18 -7.34 2.18
C ILE A 70 3.27 -7.43 1.12
N LEU A 71 4.30 -6.59 1.22
CA LEU A 71 5.39 -6.60 0.26
C LEU A 71 6.17 -7.90 0.31
N GLU A 72 6.39 -8.43 1.50
CA GLU A 72 7.08 -9.71 1.65
C GLU A 72 6.28 -10.85 1.02
N SER A 73 4.96 -10.84 1.21
CA SER A 73 4.09 -11.82 0.56
C SER A 73 4.19 -11.75 -0.95
N ASN A 74 4.15 -10.53 -1.50
CA ASN A 74 4.25 -10.34 -2.94
C ASN A 74 5.60 -10.81 -3.47
N SER A 75 6.68 -10.47 -2.78
CA SER A 75 8.02 -10.89 -3.16
C SER A 75 8.15 -12.40 -3.20
N ASN A 76 7.65 -13.05 -2.16
CA ASN A 76 7.71 -14.51 -2.07
C ASN A 76 6.89 -15.17 -3.17
N TYR A 77 5.77 -14.56 -3.51
CA TYR A 77 4.89 -15.11 -4.52
C TYR A 77 5.52 -15.09 -5.91
N PHE A 78 6.36 -14.09 -6.17
CA PHE A 78 6.99 -13.91 -7.49
C PHE A 78 8.43 -14.41 -7.56
N ASN A 79 8.84 -15.17 -6.60
CA ASN A 79 10.17 -15.78 -6.63
C ASN A 79 10.26 -16.95 -7.64
#